data_b02944a3825c3b95fe008db4cecad919
#
_entry.id   b02944a3825c3b95fe008db4cecad919
#
_cell.length_a   1.000
_cell.length_b   1.000
_cell.length_c   1.000
_cell.angle_alpha   90.00
_cell.angle_beta   90.00
_cell.angle_gamma   90.00
#
_symmetry.space_group_name_H-M   'P 1'
#
loop_
_entity.id
_entity.type
_entity.pdbx_description
1 polymer ?
#
loop_
_entity_poly.entity_id
_entity_poly.type
_entity_poly.pdbx_seq_one_letter_code
_entity_poly.pdbx_strand_id
1 'polypeptide(L)'
;MNSLLSVGDQIESGIYRFHSRFNRVVNFERHGRLVSVVDEQIGPGPLNIVLRGGFSLSPSEGERAGVRGPFSLQGSGAHCALKVRGTLLPSAFPPLKITTSSVVFAAHRFTFSLRQRYHSTFDFDPGNLHCFHHNLSIFGELLTECAPSKSLAFLLDETRLKNFRSGFEQAFADRICRGAHQVFHGHLLEGIRSLKGCGLGLTPSGDDFIAGLLIALNLLQELRGQAFQPTADAIFGAAEGDNIFSNTFLDLARRGLLFGRMKDLLIELMTGSEASVRKATGKLLAIGASSGADLATGFFLTVHEQSRPVERGCQRQPMDRIG
;
A
#
# COMPACT_ATOMS: atom_id res chain seq x y z
N MET A 1 -3.36 -15.26 26.37
CA MET A 1 -4.68 -14.62 26.13
C MET A 1 -4.49 -13.56 25.05
N ASN A 2 -5.29 -13.62 23.99
CA ASN A 2 -5.27 -12.60 22.95
C ASN A 2 -5.82 -11.29 23.53
N SER A 3 -5.14 -10.17 23.33
CA SER A 3 -5.59 -8.85 23.73
C SER A 3 -5.72 -7.93 22.51
N LEU A 4 -6.77 -7.11 22.50
CA LEU A 4 -6.97 -6.11 21.46
C LEU A 4 -6.05 -4.91 21.72
N LEU A 5 -5.21 -4.59 20.72
CA LEU A 5 -4.24 -3.49 20.79
C LEU A 5 -4.79 -2.21 20.16
N SER A 6 -5.37 -2.33 18.96
CA SER A 6 -5.95 -1.16 18.28
C SER A 6 -7.08 -1.55 17.32
N VAL A 7 -7.93 -0.57 17.02
CA VAL A 7 -9.02 -0.65 16.05
C VAL A 7 -8.92 0.54 15.11
N GLY A 8 -8.91 0.31 13.81
CA GLY A 8 -8.85 1.35 12.79
C GLY A 8 -10.01 2.33 12.88
N ASP A 9 -9.74 3.59 12.61
CA ASP A 9 -10.70 4.69 12.69
C ASP A 9 -11.70 4.73 11.51
N GLN A 10 -11.38 4.03 10.42
CA GLN A 10 -12.27 3.92 9.24
C GLN A 10 -13.17 2.67 9.30
N ILE A 11 -13.14 1.93 10.40
CA ILE A 11 -13.97 0.75 10.58
C ILE A 11 -15.36 1.15 11.08
N GLU A 12 -16.38 0.82 10.31
CA GLU A 12 -17.79 1.04 10.66
C GLU A 12 -18.34 -0.10 11.52
N SER A 13 -19.33 0.19 12.35
CA SER A 13 -20.07 -0.84 13.06
C SER A 13 -20.90 -1.68 12.10
N GLY A 14 -20.97 -3.00 12.34
CA GLY A 14 -21.72 -3.89 11.50
C GLY A 14 -21.27 -5.34 11.56
N ILE A 15 -21.82 -6.15 10.64
CA ILE A 15 -21.48 -7.56 10.47
C ILE A 15 -20.74 -7.69 9.14
N TYR A 16 -19.52 -8.22 9.20
CA TYR A 16 -18.64 -8.43 8.06
C TYR A 16 -18.53 -9.93 7.78
N ARG A 17 -18.60 -10.31 6.53
CA ARG A 17 -18.47 -11.70 6.08
C ARG A 17 -17.00 -12.06 5.90
N PHE A 18 -16.65 -13.31 6.18
CA PHE A 18 -15.31 -13.81 5.90
C PHE A 18 -15.00 -13.68 4.40
N HIS A 19 -13.82 -13.16 4.10
CA HIS A 19 -13.32 -13.01 2.72
C HIS A 19 -12.14 -13.96 2.45
N SER A 20 -11.06 -13.84 3.24
CA SER A 20 -9.83 -14.61 3.01
C SER A 20 -8.97 -14.65 4.26
N ARG A 21 -8.03 -15.60 4.30
CA ARG A 21 -7.09 -15.76 5.41
C ARG A 21 -5.67 -15.99 4.90
N PHE A 22 -4.72 -15.38 5.60
CA PHE A 22 -3.28 -15.57 5.45
C PHE A 22 -2.67 -15.82 6.82
N ASN A 23 -1.38 -16.11 6.87
CA ASN A 23 -0.69 -16.48 8.12
C ASN A 23 -0.96 -15.51 9.30
N ARG A 24 -0.98 -14.20 9.04
CA ARG A 24 -1.10 -13.14 10.06
C ARG A 24 -2.28 -12.19 9.83
N VAL A 25 -3.16 -12.51 8.90
CA VAL A 25 -4.25 -11.64 8.49
C VAL A 25 -5.49 -12.46 8.19
N VAL A 26 -6.61 -12.06 8.76
CA VAL A 26 -7.94 -12.56 8.38
C VAL A 26 -8.76 -11.39 7.88
N ASN A 27 -9.16 -11.45 6.62
CA ASN A 27 -9.91 -10.40 5.96
C ASN A 27 -11.41 -10.70 5.98
N PHE A 28 -12.16 -9.67 6.23
CA PHE A 28 -13.61 -9.66 6.19
C PHE A 28 -14.09 -8.56 5.27
N GLU A 29 -15.23 -8.76 4.64
CA GLU A 29 -15.80 -7.86 3.65
C GLU A 29 -17.21 -7.42 4.05
N ARG A 30 -17.53 -6.17 3.78
CA ARG A 30 -18.85 -5.60 3.86
C ARG A 30 -18.99 -4.47 2.83
N HIS A 31 -19.97 -4.57 1.94
CA HIS A 31 -20.26 -3.55 0.92
C HIS A 31 -19.04 -3.15 0.06
N GLY A 32 -18.25 -4.13 -0.37
CA GLY A 32 -17.05 -3.87 -1.19
C GLY A 32 -15.86 -3.29 -0.41
N ARG A 33 -15.90 -3.25 0.92
CA ARG A 33 -14.82 -2.78 1.77
C ARG A 33 -14.25 -3.90 2.62
N LEU A 34 -12.94 -3.96 2.71
CA LEU A 34 -12.23 -4.92 3.56
C LEU A 34 -11.96 -4.34 4.94
N VAL A 35 -12.10 -5.18 5.95
CA VAL A 35 -11.58 -4.98 7.30
C VAL A 35 -10.70 -6.17 7.64
N SER A 36 -9.52 -5.93 8.19
CA SER A 36 -8.54 -6.96 8.48
C SER A 36 -8.32 -7.12 9.98
N VAL A 37 -8.49 -8.34 10.48
CA VAL A 37 -7.99 -8.71 11.80
C VAL A 37 -6.55 -9.18 11.61
N VAL A 38 -5.61 -8.50 12.26
CA VAL A 38 -4.17 -8.66 12.02
C VAL A 38 -3.41 -8.91 13.32
N ASP A 39 -2.28 -9.56 13.20
CA ASP A 39 -1.31 -9.75 14.26
C ASP A 39 -0.51 -8.44 14.49
N GLU A 40 0.04 -8.27 15.70
CA GLU A 40 0.79 -7.06 16.10
C GLU A 40 2.00 -6.76 15.19
N GLN A 41 2.54 -7.74 14.48
CA GLN A 41 3.66 -7.53 13.57
C GLN A 41 3.24 -6.86 12.25
N ILE A 42 1.97 -6.98 11.85
CA ILE A 42 1.42 -6.21 10.73
C ILE A 42 1.24 -4.76 11.16
N GLY A 43 0.69 -4.55 12.35
CA GLY A 43 0.53 -3.23 12.96
C GLY A 43 -0.79 -2.53 12.62
N PRO A 44 -0.96 -1.32 13.18
CA PRO A 44 -2.19 -0.56 13.05
C PRO A 44 -2.37 0.01 11.63
N GLY A 45 -3.64 0.22 11.28
CA GLY A 45 -4.04 0.83 10.03
C GLY A 45 -5.50 1.25 10.07
N PRO A 46 -5.96 2.03 9.07
CA PRO A 46 -7.32 2.59 9.03
C PRO A 46 -8.42 1.52 9.13
N LEU A 47 -8.18 0.33 8.58
CA LEU A 47 -9.12 -0.80 8.53
C LEU A 47 -8.59 -2.04 9.28
N ASN A 48 -7.59 -1.89 10.14
CA ASN A 48 -7.00 -3.00 10.90
C ASN A 48 -7.54 -3.09 12.32
N ILE A 49 -7.84 -4.32 12.75
CA ILE A 49 -8.07 -4.70 14.14
C ILE A 49 -6.84 -5.49 14.57
N VAL A 50 -6.01 -4.91 15.43
CA VAL A 50 -4.73 -5.50 15.83
C VAL A 50 -4.90 -6.30 17.11
N LEU A 51 -4.54 -7.59 17.05
CA LEU A 51 -4.55 -8.49 18.21
C LEU A 51 -3.11 -8.89 18.59
N ARG A 52 -2.82 -8.93 19.88
CA ARG A 52 -1.57 -9.47 20.42
C ARG A 52 -1.70 -10.98 20.56
N GLY A 53 -0.61 -11.71 20.28
CA GLY A 53 -0.51 -13.14 20.57
C GLY A 53 -0.87 -14.07 19.42
N GLY A 54 -0.95 -13.56 18.19
CA GLY A 54 -1.18 -14.35 16.97
C GLY A 54 -2.55 -15.05 16.93
N PHE A 55 -2.95 -15.51 15.75
CA PHE A 55 -4.17 -16.32 15.60
C PHE A 55 -3.80 -17.79 15.72
N SER A 56 -3.81 -18.37 16.93
CA SER A 56 -3.85 -19.81 17.07
C SER A 56 -5.28 -20.31 16.77
N LEU A 57 -5.68 -20.18 15.53
CA LEU A 57 -6.79 -20.96 15.02
C LEU A 57 -6.16 -22.26 14.53
N SER A 58 -6.46 -23.37 15.19
CA SER A 58 -5.95 -24.70 14.83
C SER A 58 -6.01 -24.90 13.32
N PRO A 59 -4.93 -25.41 12.67
CA PRO A 59 -5.00 -25.73 11.25
C PRO A 59 -6.09 -26.81 11.09
N SER A 60 -7.14 -26.53 10.34
CA SER A 60 -7.93 -27.61 9.79
C SER A 60 -7.02 -28.42 8.87
N GLU A 61 -7.11 -29.75 8.90
CA GLU A 61 -6.20 -30.72 8.26
C GLU A 61 -5.96 -30.58 6.75
N GLY A 62 -6.36 -29.46 6.13
CA GLY A 62 -6.19 -29.16 4.70
C GLY A 62 -4.99 -28.29 4.31
N GLU A 63 -4.25 -27.70 5.25
CA GLU A 63 -3.20 -26.69 4.93
C GLU A 63 -1.80 -27.28 4.63
N ARG A 64 -1.65 -28.61 4.44
CA ARG A 64 -0.38 -29.23 4.01
C ARG A 64 -0.12 -29.23 2.50
N ALA A 65 -1.00 -28.65 1.70
CA ALA A 65 -0.75 -28.47 0.28
C ALA A 65 0.06 -27.19 0.03
N GLY A 66 1.38 -27.33 0.11
CA GLY A 66 2.33 -26.30 -0.35
C GLY A 66 2.03 -25.96 -1.81
N VAL A 67 2.09 -24.67 -2.12
CA VAL A 67 2.06 -24.15 -3.48
C VAL A 67 3.28 -24.69 -4.23
N ARG A 68 3.15 -25.89 -4.80
CA ARG A 68 3.98 -26.45 -5.86
C ARG A 68 3.06 -27.04 -6.90
N GLY A 69 2.66 -26.23 -7.87
CA GLY A 69 1.99 -26.69 -9.07
C GLY A 69 2.59 -25.99 -10.28
N PRO A 70 2.91 -26.73 -11.37
CA PRO A 70 3.48 -26.11 -12.58
C PRO A 70 2.43 -25.26 -13.25
N PHE A 71 2.83 -24.05 -13.67
CA PHE A 71 2.04 -23.19 -14.53
C PHE A 71 1.92 -23.84 -15.91
N SER A 72 0.72 -24.24 -16.32
CA SER A 72 0.44 -24.54 -17.71
C SER A 72 -0.20 -23.32 -18.36
N LEU A 73 0.53 -22.70 -19.28
CA LEU A 73 0.04 -21.67 -20.17
C LEU A 73 -0.72 -22.36 -21.33
N GLN A 74 -2.03 -22.23 -21.39
CA GLN A 74 -2.79 -22.42 -22.62
C GLN A 74 -3.81 -21.29 -22.79
N GLY A 75 -3.78 -20.63 -23.94
CA GLY A 75 -4.86 -19.81 -24.46
C GLY A 75 -4.57 -18.32 -24.63
N SER A 76 -4.48 -17.95 -25.86
CA SER A 76 -4.43 -16.60 -26.46
C SER A 76 -5.60 -15.72 -26.03
N GLY A 77 -5.32 -14.44 -25.75
CA GLY A 77 -6.36 -13.41 -25.65
C GLY A 77 -6.30 -12.60 -24.34
N ALA A 78 -6.01 -11.33 -24.50
CA ALA A 78 -5.97 -10.26 -23.52
C ALA A 78 -7.06 -10.32 -22.45
N HIS A 79 -6.72 -10.81 -21.25
CA HIS A 79 -7.24 -10.53 -19.92
C HIS A 79 -6.67 -11.59 -18.98
N CYS A 80 -5.53 -11.29 -18.37
CA CYS A 80 -4.97 -12.14 -17.33
C CYS A 80 -5.70 -11.85 -16.01
N ALA A 81 -6.94 -12.29 -15.89
CA ALA A 81 -7.62 -12.42 -14.61
C ALA A 81 -7.03 -13.66 -13.92
N LEU A 82 -6.14 -13.46 -12.97
CA LEU A 82 -5.67 -14.52 -12.10
C LEU A 82 -6.87 -14.95 -11.23
N LYS A 83 -7.63 -15.95 -11.69
CA LYS A 83 -8.53 -16.70 -10.82
C LYS A 83 -7.65 -17.44 -9.81
N VAL A 84 -7.41 -16.83 -8.66
CA VAL A 84 -7.02 -17.59 -7.48
C VAL A 84 -8.17 -18.57 -7.26
N ARG A 85 -7.95 -19.83 -7.62
CA ARG A 85 -8.87 -20.92 -7.25
C ARG A 85 -8.90 -20.90 -5.72
N GLY A 86 -9.90 -20.22 -5.15
CA GLY A 86 -10.23 -20.32 -3.76
C GLY A 86 -10.51 -21.77 -3.47
N THR A 87 -9.69 -22.40 -2.67
CA THR A 87 -10.09 -23.56 -1.92
C THR A 87 -11.37 -23.15 -1.21
N LEU A 88 -12.48 -23.79 -1.53
CA LEU A 88 -13.74 -23.66 -0.81
C LEU A 88 -13.44 -24.04 0.64
N LEU A 89 -13.10 -23.04 1.46
CA LEU A 89 -13.05 -23.22 2.90
C LEU A 89 -14.46 -23.51 3.37
N PRO A 90 -14.63 -24.42 4.33
CA PRO A 90 -15.95 -24.82 4.80
C PRO A 90 -16.75 -23.58 5.19
N SER A 91 -18.04 -23.60 4.93
CA SER A 91 -19.07 -22.56 5.09
C SER A 91 -19.25 -22.01 6.53
N ALA A 92 -18.24 -22.07 7.38
CA ALA A 92 -18.34 -21.95 8.84
C ALA A 92 -17.31 -20.99 9.50
N PHE A 93 -16.60 -20.10 8.76
CA PHE A 93 -15.85 -19.08 9.49
C PHE A 93 -16.85 -18.04 10.05
N PRO A 94 -16.91 -17.84 11.38
CA PRO A 94 -17.92 -16.96 11.96
C PRO A 94 -17.70 -15.51 11.47
N PRO A 95 -18.79 -14.76 11.24
CA PRO A 95 -18.70 -13.37 10.82
C PRO A 95 -18.05 -12.52 11.90
N LEU A 96 -17.31 -11.51 11.46
CA LEU A 96 -16.78 -10.47 12.34
C LEU A 96 -17.92 -9.50 12.68
N LYS A 97 -18.20 -9.30 13.97
CA LYS A 97 -19.20 -8.33 14.42
C LYS A 97 -18.52 -7.17 15.13
N ILE A 98 -18.81 -5.97 14.71
CA ILE A 98 -18.21 -4.74 15.22
C ILE A 98 -19.31 -3.79 15.71
N THR A 99 -19.12 -3.24 16.89
CA THR A 99 -19.95 -2.18 17.45
C THR A 99 -19.09 -0.96 17.74
N THR A 100 -19.68 0.10 18.28
CA THR A 100 -18.94 1.32 18.66
C THR A 100 -17.87 1.09 19.74
N SER A 101 -17.95 -0.01 20.50
CA SER A 101 -17.07 -0.30 21.64
C SER A 101 -16.63 -1.76 21.75
N SER A 102 -17.00 -2.62 20.82
CA SER A 102 -16.60 -4.03 20.88
C SER A 102 -16.40 -4.66 19.49
N VAL A 103 -15.51 -5.65 19.47
CA VAL A 103 -15.26 -6.55 18.33
C VAL A 103 -15.53 -7.97 18.80
N VAL A 104 -16.32 -8.73 18.03
CA VAL A 104 -16.51 -10.18 18.23
C VAL A 104 -15.87 -10.90 17.07
N PHE A 105 -14.81 -11.66 17.37
CA PHE A 105 -14.01 -12.41 16.41
C PHE A 105 -13.75 -13.83 16.97
N ALA A 106 -13.99 -14.85 16.17
CA ALA A 106 -13.74 -16.24 16.52
C ALA A 106 -14.30 -16.64 17.92
N ALA A 107 -15.55 -16.27 18.21
CA ALA A 107 -16.25 -16.45 19.48
C ALA A 107 -15.71 -15.63 20.68
N HIS A 108 -14.65 -14.86 20.53
CA HIS A 108 -14.12 -13.95 21.54
C HIS A 108 -14.69 -12.55 21.38
N ARG A 109 -15.08 -11.94 22.49
CA ARG A 109 -15.50 -10.53 22.54
C ARG A 109 -14.37 -9.71 23.14
N PHE A 110 -13.95 -8.68 22.41
CA PHE A 110 -12.99 -7.67 22.85
C PHE A 110 -13.72 -6.33 22.97
N THR A 111 -13.62 -5.69 24.12
CA THR A 111 -14.07 -4.30 24.31
C THR A 111 -12.90 -3.35 24.05
N PHE A 112 -13.18 -2.16 23.52
CA PHE A 112 -12.17 -1.14 23.29
C PHE A 112 -12.70 0.26 23.63
N SER A 113 -11.78 1.13 23.99
CA SER A 113 -12.01 2.54 24.28
C SER A 113 -11.47 3.41 23.15
N LEU A 114 -11.74 4.72 23.21
CA LEU A 114 -11.17 5.69 22.26
C LEU A 114 -9.64 5.68 22.22
N ARG A 115 -8.97 5.33 23.35
CA ARG A 115 -7.50 5.24 23.41
C ARG A 115 -6.92 4.13 22.52
N GLN A 116 -7.73 3.14 22.17
CA GLN A 116 -7.34 2.04 21.30
C GLN A 116 -7.74 2.29 19.83
N ARG A 117 -8.38 3.44 19.52
CA ARG A 117 -8.60 3.82 18.14
C ARG A 117 -7.31 4.32 17.51
N TYR A 118 -7.00 3.75 16.36
CA TYR A 118 -5.91 4.22 15.53
C TYR A 118 -6.35 5.50 14.82
N HIS A 119 -5.49 6.49 14.76
CA HIS A 119 -5.71 7.71 13.99
C HIS A 119 -4.90 7.63 12.70
N SER A 120 -5.58 7.48 11.58
CA SER A 120 -4.95 7.25 10.28
C SER A 120 -4.53 8.54 9.56
N THR A 121 -5.02 9.70 9.96
CA THR A 121 -4.62 10.99 9.43
C THR A 121 -3.21 11.37 9.89
N PHE A 122 -2.50 12.11 9.05
CA PHE A 122 -1.20 12.68 9.38
C PHE A 122 -1.38 14.19 9.65
N ASP A 123 -1.10 14.59 10.89
CA ASP A 123 -1.14 15.99 11.27
C ASP A 123 0.21 16.63 10.91
N PHE A 124 0.19 17.51 9.91
CA PHE A 124 1.36 18.19 9.41
C PHE A 124 1.62 19.49 10.19
N ASP A 125 2.86 19.66 10.67
CA ASP A 125 3.34 20.92 11.24
C ASP A 125 4.37 21.58 10.31
N PRO A 126 4.05 22.72 9.67
CA PRO A 126 4.97 23.41 8.77
C PRO A 126 6.29 23.82 9.43
N GLY A 127 6.34 23.97 10.76
CA GLY A 127 7.56 24.30 11.51
C GLY A 127 8.65 23.23 11.42
N ASN A 128 8.31 22.01 11.03
CA ASN A 128 9.22 20.86 10.99
C ASN A 128 9.85 20.60 9.61
N LEU A 129 9.67 21.49 8.64
CA LEU A 129 10.19 21.30 7.27
C LEU A 129 11.71 21.31 7.14
N HIS A 130 12.44 21.86 8.10
CA HIS A 130 13.90 22.03 8.00
C HIS A 130 14.67 20.69 7.87
N CYS A 131 14.17 19.61 8.47
CA CYS A 131 14.77 18.29 8.36
C CYS A 131 14.28 17.51 7.14
N PHE A 132 13.12 17.87 6.59
CA PHE A 132 12.43 17.04 5.59
C PHE A 132 13.29 16.76 4.35
N HIS A 133 13.90 17.79 3.75
CA HIS A 133 14.70 17.61 2.54
C HIS A 133 15.93 16.73 2.77
N HIS A 134 16.61 16.93 3.91
CA HIS A 134 17.75 16.09 4.28
C HIS A 134 17.32 14.64 4.52
N ASN A 135 16.28 14.43 5.30
CA ASN A 135 15.77 13.11 5.61
C ASN A 135 15.18 12.40 4.38
N LEU A 136 14.59 13.15 3.45
CA LEU A 136 14.13 12.61 2.16
C LEU A 136 15.30 12.12 1.30
N SER A 137 16.45 12.81 1.31
CA SER A 137 17.67 12.32 0.62
C SER A 137 18.14 11.00 1.22
N ILE A 138 18.25 10.92 2.55
CA ILE A 138 18.60 9.69 3.27
C ILE A 138 17.63 8.55 2.93
N PHE A 139 16.33 8.85 2.92
CA PHE A 139 15.31 7.87 2.55
C PHE A 139 15.51 7.35 1.12
N GLY A 140 15.79 8.21 0.15
CA GLY A 140 16.07 7.83 -1.23
C GLY A 140 17.30 6.94 -1.38
N GLU A 141 18.38 7.24 -0.67
CA GLU A 141 19.59 6.42 -0.60
C GLU A 141 19.27 5.02 -0.05
N LEU A 142 18.59 4.98 1.11
CA LEU A 142 18.18 3.72 1.74
C LEU A 142 17.25 2.89 0.86
N LEU A 143 16.34 3.52 0.15
CA LEU A 143 15.44 2.85 -0.79
C LEU A 143 16.24 2.22 -1.93
N THR A 144 17.23 2.93 -2.46
CA THR A 144 18.10 2.43 -3.51
C THR A 144 18.99 1.26 -3.01
N GLU A 145 19.53 1.36 -1.80
CA GLU A 145 20.46 0.35 -1.26
C GLU A 145 19.73 -0.90 -0.71
N CYS A 146 18.66 -0.69 0.06
CA CYS A 146 18.06 -1.72 0.91
C CYS A 146 16.77 -2.34 0.35
N ALA A 147 16.19 -1.79 -0.73
CA ALA A 147 14.97 -2.35 -1.31
C ALA A 147 15.21 -3.77 -1.86
N PRO A 148 14.21 -4.67 -1.79
CA PRO A 148 14.29 -5.99 -2.40
C PRO A 148 14.73 -5.93 -3.87
N SER A 149 15.52 -6.93 -4.30
CA SER A 149 16.15 -6.92 -5.63
C SER A 149 15.16 -6.88 -6.81
N LYS A 150 13.94 -7.39 -6.60
CA LYS A 150 12.85 -7.40 -7.59
C LYS A 150 11.72 -6.42 -7.26
N SER A 151 12.01 -5.33 -6.56
CA SER A 151 11.10 -4.20 -6.33
C SER A 151 11.20 -3.16 -7.45
N LEU A 152 10.29 -2.19 -7.46
CA LEU A 152 10.29 -1.07 -8.41
C LEU A 152 11.43 -0.05 -8.16
N ALA A 153 12.29 -0.28 -7.17
CA ALA A 153 13.48 0.55 -6.94
C ALA A 153 14.45 0.59 -8.14
N PHE A 154 14.27 -0.26 -9.16
CA PHE A 154 14.97 -0.10 -10.44
C PHE A 154 14.63 1.21 -11.16
N LEU A 155 13.52 1.86 -10.83
CA LEU A 155 13.20 3.20 -11.32
C LEU A 155 14.12 4.30 -10.74
N LEU A 156 14.83 3.99 -9.64
CA LEU A 156 15.83 4.87 -9.02
C LEU A 156 17.26 4.49 -9.43
N ASP A 157 17.50 3.21 -9.67
CA ASP A 157 18.80 2.64 -10.05
C ASP A 157 18.60 1.55 -11.13
N GLU A 158 18.81 1.92 -12.39
CA GLU A 158 18.62 1.04 -13.55
C GLU A 158 19.52 -0.22 -13.50
N THR A 159 20.63 -0.20 -12.74
CA THR A 159 21.49 -1.37 -12.60
C THR A 159 20.76 -2.56 -11.97
N ARG A 160 19.66 -2.31 -11.28
CA ARG A 160 18.79 -3.33 -10.66
C ARG A 160 17.96 -4.10 -11.69
N LEU A 161 17.79 -3.60 -12.92
CA LEU A 161 17.10 -4.29 -14.04
C LEU A 161 17.74 -5.65 -14.35
N LYS A 162 19.02 -5.83 -14.08
CA LYS A 162 19.72 -7.13 -14.22
C LYS A 162 19.10 -8.28 -13.40
N ASN A 163 18.27 -7.96 -12.39
CA ASN A 163 17.57 -8.95 -11.57
C ASN A 163 16.31 -9.51 -12.24
N PHE A 164 15.82 -8.87 -13.30
CA PHE A 164 14.65 -9.26 -14.09
C PHE A 164 15.13 -10.03 -15.34
N ARG A 165 15.25 -11.35 -15.21
CA ARG A 165 15.97 -12.19 -16.19
C ARG A 165 15.08 -12.93 -17.17
N SER A 166 13.86 -13.29 -16.77
CA SER A 166 12.91 -13.96 -17.68
C SER A 166 12.25 -12.95 -18.63
N GLY A 167 11.80 -13.40 -19.80
CA GLY A 167 11.08 -12.53 -20.73
C GLY A 167 9.82 -11.91 -20.11
N PHE A 168 9.13 -12.63 -19.22
CA PHE A 168 7.99 -12.08 -18.47
C PHE A 168 8.42 -10.95 -17.52
N GLU A 169 9.52 -11.15 -16.76
CA GLU A 169 10.04 -10.12 -15.86
C GLU A 169 10.56 -8.90 -16.59
N GLN A 170 11.19 -9.08 -17.75
CA GLN A 170 11.63 -7.97 -18.61
C GLN A 170 10.43 -7.18 -19.14
N ALA A 171 9.42 -7.86 -19.68
CA ALA A 171 8.19 -7.21 -20.14
C ALA A 171 7.45 -6.46 -19.02
N PHE A 172 7.47 -7.02 -17.79
CA PHE A 172 6.97 -6.34 -16.60
C PHE A 172 7.76 -5.06 -16.32
N ALA A 173 9.09 -5.13 -16.25
CA ALA A 173 9.96 -3.99 -15.99
C ALA A 173 9.79 -2.90 -17.06
N ASP A 174 9.76 -3.26 -18.35
CA ASP A 174 9.54 -2.34 -19.46
C ASP A 174 8.18 -1.64 -19.38
N ARG A 175 7.14 -2.38 -18.97
CA ARG A 175 5.80 -1.80 -18.78
C ARG A 175 5.80 -0.80 -17.64
N ILE A 176 6.43 -1.13 -16.51
CA ILE A 176 6.56 -0.22 -15.36
C ILE A 176 7.36 1.02 -15.75
N CYS A 177 8.51 0.87 -16.40
CA CYS A 177 9.31 2.02 -16.85
C CYS A 177 8.50 2.97 -17.73
N ARG A 178 7.78 2.44 -18.74
CA ARG A 178 6.92 3.26 -19.60
C ARG A 178 5.81 3.94 -18.83
N GLY A 179 5.11 3.22 -17.94
CA GLY A 179 4.03 3.77 -17.13
C GLY A 179 4.53 4.88 -16.20
N ALA A 180 5.63 4.66 -15.50
CA ALA A 180 6.24 5.66 -14.63
C ALA A 180 6.71 6.89 -15.41
N HIS A 181 7.35 6.68 -16.59
CA HIS A 181 7.72 7.78 -17.47
C HIS A 181 6.49 8.61 -17.89
N GLN A 182 5.41 7.98 -18.32
CA GLN A 182 4.17 8.67 -18.68
C GLN A 182 3.60 9.50 -17.52
N VAL A 183 3.58 8.93 -16.31
CA VAL A 183 3.10 9.63 -15.09
C VAL A 183 3.81 10.96 -14.88
N PHE A 184 5.13 11.01 -15.04
CA PHE A 184 5.94 12.20 -14.73
C PHE A 184 6.19 13.13 -15.93
N HIS A 185 5.79 12.73 -17.15
CA HIS A 185 6.04 13.50 -18.38
C HIS A 185 4.74 13.93 -19.10
N GLY A 186 3.71 14.28 -18.35
CA GLY A 186 2.50 14.92 -18.87
C GLY A 186 1.39 13.97 -19.36
N HIS A 187 1.55 12.65 -19.21
CA HIS A 187 0.55 11.64 -19.58
C HIS A 187 0.07 10.87 -18.35
N LEU A 188 -0.27 11.61 -17.29
CA LEU A 188 -0.55 11.05 -15.96
C LEU A 188 -1.52 9.87 -15.99
N LEU A 189 -2.75 10.06 -16.51
CA LEU A 189 -3.78 9.02 -16.45
C LEU A 189 -3.49 7.83 -17.36
N GLU A 190 -2.77 8.04 -18.47
CA GLU A 190 -2.31 6.97 -19.33
C GLU A 190 -1.25 6.12 -18.62
N GLY A 191 -0.31 6.77 -17.94
CA GLY A 191 0.69 6.11 -17.10
C GLY A 191 0.04 5.30 -15.98
N ILE A 192 -0.96 5.86 -15.27
CA ILE A 192 -1.72 5.14 -14.24
C ILE A 192 -2.39 3.89 -14.80
N ARG A 193 -3.08 3.99 -15.96
CA ARG A 193 -3.70 2.82 -16.61
C ARG A 193 -2.66 1.78 -17.04
N SER A 194 -1.47 2.20 -17.42
CA SER A 194 -0.37 1.29 -17.74
C SER A 194 0.17 0.56 -16.53
N LEU A 195 0.26 1.22 -15.38
CA LEU A 195 0.75 0.66 -14.11
C LEU A 195 -0.29 -0.23 -13.43
N LYS A 196 -1.58 0.11 -13.53
CA LYS A 196 -2.69 -0.60 -12.91
C LYS A 196 -2.59 -2.12 -13.08
N GLY A 197 -2.68 -2.85 -11.97
CA GLY A 197 -2.66 -4.31 -11.94
C GLY A 197 -1.36 -4.95 -12.43
N CYS A 198 -0.29 -4.16 -12.60
CA CYS A 198 1.00 -4.65 -13.06
C CYS A 198 1.79 -5.25 -11.89
N GLY A 199 2.06 -6.56 -11.95
CA GLY A 199 2.77 -7.31 -10.90
C GLY A 199 2.00 -8.53 -10.41
N LEU A 200 2.58 -9.20 -9.42
CA LEU A 200 2.03 -10.39 -8.78
C LEU A 200 1.70 -10.10 -7.31
N GLY A 201 0.74 -10.84 -6.74
CA GLY A 201 0.40 -10.76 -5.32
C GLY A 201 -1.01 -10.24 -5.07
N LEU A 202 -1.32 -9.94 -3.80
CA LEU A 202 -2.61 -9.38 -3.38
C LEU A 202 -2.78 -7.95 -3.84
N THR A 203 -1.72 -7.15 -3.69
CA THR A 203 -1.57 -5.82 -4.27
C THR A 203 -0.45 -5.90 -5.31
N PRO A 204 -0.74 -5.78 -6.62
CA PRO A 204 0.28 -5.71 -7.66
C PRO A 204 1.23 -4.52 -7.45
N SER A 205 2.50 -4.68 -7.84
CA SER A 205 3.53 -3.64 -7.67
C SER A 205 3.15 -2.28 -8.25
N GLY A 206 2.46 -2.27 -9.40
CA GLY A 206 1.97 -1.04 -10.02
C GLY A 206 0.91 -0.34 -9.17
N ASP A 207 0.03 -1.10 -8.49
CA ASP A 207 -0.99 -0.54 -7.59
C ASP A 207 -0.34 -0.01 -6.31
N ASP A 208 0.68 -0.70 -5.78
CA ASP A 208 1.47 -0.21 -4.64
C ASP A 208 2.20 1.10 -4.99
N PHE A 209 2.78 1.21 -6.20
CA PHE A 209 3.37 2.45 -6.69
C PHE A 209 2.36 3.59 -6.77
N ILE A 210 1.17 3.34 -7.34
CA ILE A 210 0.09 4.33 -7.42
C ILE A 210 -0.37 4.76 -6.03
N ALA A 211 -0.46 3.85 -5.06
CA ALA A 211 -0.77 4.20 -3.68
C ALA A 211 0.30 5.12 -3.07
N GLY A 212 1.58 4.86 -3.31
CA GLY A 212 2.68 5.72 -2.90
C GLY A 212 2.59 7.13 -3.50
N LEU A 213 2.27 7.21 -4.80
CA LEU A 213 2.03 8.49 -5.49
C LEU A 213 0.86 9.26 -4.86
N LEU A 214 -0.26 8.60 -4.58
CA LEU A 214 -1.44 9.22 -3.94
C LEU A 214 -1.10 9.77 -2.54
N ILE A 215 -0.35 9.01 -1.74
CA ILE A 215 0.12 9.46 -0.41
C ILE A 215 1.01 10.70 -0.56
N ALA A 216 1.91 10.71 -1.56
CA ALA A 216 2.78 11.85 -1.82
C ALA A 216 1.99 13.11 -2.22
N LEU A 217 0.94 12.98 -3.03
CA LEU A 217 0.08 14.12 -3.40
C LEU A 217 -0.61 14.71 -2.18
N ASN A 218 -1.12 13.89 -1.25
CA ASN A 218 -1.69 14.38 0.01
C ASN A 218 -0.64 15.13 0.85
N LEU A 219 0.57 14.59 0.98
CA LEU A 219 1.66 15.29 1.68
C LEU A 219 1.99 16.63 1.00
N LEU A 220 2.12 16.67 -0.32
CA LEU A 220 2.41 17.87 -1.07
C LEU A 220 1.31 18.93 -0.97
N GLN A 221 0.04 18.51 -0.84
CA GLN A 221 -1.07 19.42 -0.56
C GLN A 221 -0.86 20.15 0.75
N GLU A 222 -0.52 19.43 1.83
CA GLU A 222 -0.23 20.02 3.13
C GLU A 222 1.02 20.93 3.09
N LEU A 223 2.08 20.49 2.40
CA LEU A 223 3.34 21.22 2.29
C LEU A 223 3.23 22.53 1.51
N ARG A 224 2.37 22.59 0.49
CA ARG A 224 2.30 23.71 -0.48
C ARG A 224 1.03 24.54 -0.37
N GLY A 225 0.04 24.07 0.38
CA GLY A 225 -1.30 24.68 0.42
C GLY A 225 -2.05 24.60 -0.93
N GLN A 226 -1.63 23.69 -1.82
CA GLN A 226 -2.22 23.51 -3.14
C GLN A 226 -3.14 22.30 -3.15
N ALA A 227 -4.36 22.43 -3.66
CA ALA A 227 -5.32 21.33 -3.69
C ALA A 227 -4.98 20.29 -4.77
N PHE A 228 -4.63 19.09 -4.36
CA PHE A 228 -4.40 17.94 -5.24
C PHE A 228 -5.54 16.92 -5.24
N GLN A 229 -6.62 17.14 -4.49
CA GLN A 229 -7.71 16.20 -4.38
C GLN A 229 -8.36 15.85 -5.72
N PRO A 230 -8.64 16.80 -6.65
CA PRO A 230 -9.19 16.45 -7.97
C PRO A 230 -8.27 15.51 -8.76
N THR A 231 -6.96 15.75 -8.69
CA THR A 231 -5.96 14.89 -9.33
C THR A 231 -5.92 13.50 -8.68
N ALA A 232 -5.97 13.42 -7.35
CA ALA A 232 -6.02 12.15 -6.62
C ALA A 232 -7.29 11.35 -6.95
N ASP A 233 -8.43 12.01 -7.10
CA ASP A 233 -9.70 11.38 -7.49
C ASP A 233 -9.64 10.85 -8.93
N ALA A 234 -9.04 11.59 -9.86
CA ALA A 234 -8.86 11.14 -11.24
C ALA A 234 -7.90 9.95 -11.34
N ILE A 235 -6.80 9.96 -10.57
CA ILE A 235 -5.87 8.84 -10.47
C ILE A 235 -6.59 7.59 -9.94
N PHE A 236 -7.35 7.72 -8.85
CA PHE A 236 -8.12 6.61 -8.29
C PHE A 236 -9.09 6.04 -9.32
N GLY A 237 -9.89 6.87 -9.99
CA GLY A 237 -10.81 6.41 -11.04
C GLY A 237 -10.13 5.71 -12.21
N ALA A 238 -8.89 6.09 -12.57
CA ALA A 238 -8.12 5.40 -13.60
C ALA A 238 -7.51 4.07 -13.12
N ALA A 239 -7.17 3.98 -11.83
CA ALA A 239 -6.54 2.82 -11.19
C ALA A 239 -7.54 1.77 -10.69
N GLU A 240 -8.78 2.17 -10.34
CA GLU A 240 -9.80 1.26 -9.82
C GLU A 240 -10.08 0.09 -10.77
N GLY A 241 -10.16 -1.14 -10.23
CA GLY A 241 -10.35 -2.38 -10.98
C GLY A 241 -11.11 -3.44 -10.20
N ASP A 242 -10.91 -4.71 -10.56
CA ASP A 242 -11.62 -5.85 -9.94
C ASP A 242 -10.97 -6.33 -8.64
N ASN A 243 -9.78 -5.82 -8.29
CA ASN A 243 -9.06 -6.25 -7.11
C ASN A 243 -9.49 -5.43 -5.88
N ILE A 244 -10.30 -6.04 -5.01
CA ILE A 244 -10.81 -5.41 -3.78
C ILE A 244 -9.69 -4.94 -2.83
N PHE A 245 -8.53 -5.65 -2.78
CA PHE A 245 -7.39 -5.26 -1.95
C PHE A 245 -6.77 -3.96 -2.48
N SER A 246 -6.47 -3.92 -3.78
CA SER A 246 -5.95 -2.72 -4.45
C SER A 246 -6.92 -1.55 -4.30
N ASN A 247 -8.20 -1.74 -4.64
CA ASN A 247 -9.20 -0.67 -4.55
C ASN A 247 -9.33 -0.12 -3.12
N THR A 248 -9.36 -1.00 -2.11
CA THR A 248 -9.40 -0.57 -0.70
C THR A 248 -8.17 0.24 -0.34
N PHE A 249 -6.98 -0.22 -0.73
CA PHE A 249 -5.72 0.45 -0.40
C PHE A 249 -5.57 1.78 -1.13
N LEU A 250 -5.91 1.83 -2.42
CA LEU A 250 -5.91 3.05 -3.23
C LEU A 250 -6.91 4.11 -2.72
N ASP A 251 -8.12 3.70 -2.29
CA ASP A 251 -9.09 4.63 -1.69
C ASP A 251 -8.57 5.25 -0.38
N LEU A 252 -7.92 4.45 0.47
CA LEU A 252 -7.28 4.97 1.70
C LEU A 252 -6.16 5.95 1.36
N ALA A 253 -5.28 5.58 0.42
CA ALA A 253 -4.17 6.42 -0.03
C ALA A 253 -4.65 7.75 -0.62
N ARG A 254 -5.68 7.72 -1.48
CA ARG A 254 -6.32 8.90 -2.07
C ARG A 254 -6.85 9.88 -1.02
N ARG A 255 -7.35 9.36 0.09
CA ARG A 255 -7.90 10.14 1.20
C ARG A 255 -6.88 10.56 2.24
N GLY A 256 -5.58 10.28 2.02
CA GLY A 256 -4.51 10.58 2.97
C GLY A 256 -4.56 9.75 4.26
N LEU A 257 -5.20 8.58 4.22
CA LEU A 257 -5.37 7.70 5.38
C LEU A 257 -4.25 6.67 5.43
N LEU A 258 -3.37 6.78 6.39
CA LEU A 258 -2.10 6.06 6.46
C LEU A 258 -2.18 4.85 7.39
N PHE A 259 -1.51 3.77 7.02
CA PHE A 259 -1.18 2.68 7.94
C PHE A 259 0.08 3.01 8.77
N GLY A 260 0.25 2.36 9.93
CA GLY A 260 1.23 2.74 10.95
C GLY A 260 2.64 2.93 10.44
N ARG A 261 3.18 1.99 9.65
CA ARG A 261 4.57 2.07 9.18
C ARG A 261 4.81 3.25 8.21
N MET A 262 3.81 3.60 7.39
CA MET A 262 3.92 4.76 6.51
C MET A 262 3.80 6.05 7.30
N LYS A 263 2.87 6.10 8.28
CA LYS A 263 2.74 7.24 9.19
C LYS A 263 4.01 7.46 10.00
N ASP A 264 4.59 6.39 10.56
CA ASP A 264 5.87 6.45 11.28
C ASP A 264 6.98 7.03 10.39
N LEU A 265 7.08 6.56 9.13
CA LEU A 265 8.06 7.10 8.18
C LEU A 265 7.87 8.60 7.94
N LEU A 266 6.62 9.06 7.70
CA LEU A 266 6.37 10.49 7.47
C LEU A 266 6.75 11.35 8.69
N ILE A 267 6.46 10.87 9.91
CA ILE A 267 6.89 11.55 11.15
C ILE A 267 8.41 11.67 11.17
N GLU A 268 9.12 10.57 10.91
CA GLU A 268 10.59 10.57 10.94
C GLU A 268 11.21 11.40 9.81
N LEU A 269 10.58 11.48 8.64
CA LEU A 269 11.02 12.38 7.57
C LEU A 269 10.91 13.84 7.98
N MET A 270 9.91 14.21 8.79
CA MET A 270 9.71 15.60 9.24
C MET A 270 10.61 15.98 10.40
N THR A 271 10.78 15.12 11.39
CA THR A 271 11.37 15.49 12.68
C THR A 271 12.46 14.55 13.15
N GLY A 272 12.66 13.43 12.46
CA GLY A 272 13.54 12.36 12.91
C GLY A 272 15.02 12.62 12.67
N SER A 273 15.84 11.86 13.39
CA SER A 273 17.27 11.74 13.11
C SER A 273 17.52 10.74 11.97
N GLU A 274 18.71 10.74 11.37
CA GLU A 274 19.11 9.74 10.38
C GLU A 274 18.87 8.30 10.86
N ALA A 275 19.21 7.99 12.10
CA ALA A 275 19.02 6.66 12.67
C ALA A 275 17.53 6.26 12.74
N SER A 276 16.65 7.21 13.07
CA SER A 276 15.22 6.94 13.15
C SER A 276 14.58 6.83 11.76
N VAL A 277 15.00 7.64 10.79
CA VAL A 277 14.61 7.51 9.37
C VAL A 277 15.03 6.15 8.82
N ARG A 278 16.27 5.72 9.07
CA ARG A 278 16.77 4.38 8.68
C ARG A 278 15.91 3.26 9.25
N LYS A 279 15.56 3.35 10.53
CA LYS A 279 14.70 2.38 11.21
C LYS A 279 13.29 2.33 10.63
N ALA A 280 12.67 3.49 10.39
CA ALA A 280 11.33 3.59 9.83
C ALA A 280 11.29 3.08 8.38
N THR A 281 12.29 3.44 7.57
CA THR A 281 12.47 2.92 6.20
C THR A 281 12.58 1.39 6.21
N GLY A 282 13.44 0.81 7.06
CA GLY A 282 13.57 -0.65 7.15
C GLY A 282 12.25 -1.36 7.51
N LYS A 283 11.43 -0.76 8.41
CA LYS A 283 10.10 -1.29 8.74
C LYS A 283 9.13 -1.22 7.54
N LEU A 284 9.18 -0.15 6.75
CA LEU A 284 8.34 -0.01 5.56
C LEU A 284 8.75 -1.03 4.49
N LEU A 285 10.05 -1.15 4.19
CA LEU A 285 10.58 -2.09 3.20
C LEU A 285 10.31 -3.56 3.55
N ALA A 286 10.08 -3.87 4.83
CA ALA A 286 9.72 -5.21 5.30
C ALA A 286 8.25 -5.60 5.07
N ILE A 287 7.46 -4.79 4.35
CA ILE A 287 6.08 -5.11 3.99
C ILE A 287 6.04 -5.97 2.73
N GLY A 288 5.46 -7.15 2.82
CA GLY A 288 5.34 -8.09 1.69
C GLY A 288 6.70 -8.51 1.13
N ALA A 289 6.70 -9.01 -0.10
CA ALA A 289 7.94 -9.35 -0.80
C ALA A 289 8.61 -8.10 -1.41
N SER A 290 7.82 -7.16 -1.94
CA SER A 290 8.26 -5.90 -2.54
C SER A 290 7.30 -4.74 -2.30
N SER A 291 6.07 -4.99 -1.82
CA SER A 291 4.99 -3.99 -1.73
C SER A 291 5.40 -2.72 -0.98
N GLY A 292 6.13 -2.86 0.15
CA GLY A 292 6.64 -1.71 0.88
C GLY A 292 7.64 -0.87 0.08
N ALA A 293 8.51 -1.52 -0.70
CA ALA A 293 9.47 -0.84 -1.55
C ALA A 293 8.81 -0.23 -2.80
N ASP A 294 7.81 -0.89 -3.37
CA ASP A 294 7.09 -0.43 -4.55
C ASP A 294 6.27 0.83 -4.22
N LEU A 295 5.58 0.83 -3.07
CA LEU A 295 4.91 2.01 -2.51
C LEU A 295 5.90 3.14 -2.20
N ALA A 296 7.02 2.81 -1.53
CA ALA A 296 8.07 3.77 -1.19
C ALA A 296 8.67 4.43 -2.45
N THR A 297 8.84 3.67 -3.54
CA THR A 297 9.34 4.19 -4.83
C THR A 297 8.36 5.18 -5.44
N GLY A 298 7.05 4.87 -5.47
CA GLY A 298 6.02 5.78 -5.97
C GLY A 298 5.95 7.07 -5.15
N PHE A 299 5.99 6.95 -3.83
CA PHE A 299 6.03 8.09 -2.91
C PHE A 299 7.27 8.97 -3.15
N PHE A 300 8.47 8.38 -3.12
CA PHE A 300 9.73 9.10 -3.24
C PHE A 300 9.83 9.84 -4.59
N LEU A 301 9.58 9.15 -5.70
CA LEU A 301 9.65 9.77 -7.03
C LEU A 301 8.67 10.95 -7.16
N THR A 302 7.46 10.83 -6.64
CA THR A 302 6.46 11.90 -6.70
C THR A 302 6.92 13.12 -5.91
N VAL A 303 7.39 12.94 -4.67
CA VAL A 303 7.89 14.07 -3.86
C VAL A 303 9.13 14.68 -4.51
N HIS A 304 10.08 13.87 -4.97
CA HIS A 304 11.34 14.31 -5.56
C HIS A 304 11.12 15.08 -6.87
N GLU A 305 10.32 14.54 -7.80
CA GLU A 305 10.04 15.21 -9.08
C GLU A 305 9.29 16.53 -8.89
N GLN A 306 8.38 16.58 -7.95
CA GLN A 306 7.66 17.82 -7.62
C GLN A 306 8.56 18.85 -6.88
N SER A 307 9.61 18.41 -6.19
CA SER A 307 10.53 19.30 -5.47
C SER A 307 11.64 19.91 -6.34
N ARG A 308 11.84 19.41 -7.57
CA ARG A 308 12.82 19.99 -8.49
C ARG A 308 12.45 21.41 -8.87
N PRO A 309 13.38 22.37 -8.88
CA PRO A 309 13.12 23.71 -9.42
C PRO A 309 12.65 23.60 -10.88
N VAL A 310 11.66 24.39 -11.24
CA VAL A 310 11.26 24.51 -12.65
C VAL A 310 12.43 25.14 -13.40
N GLU A 311 13.17 24.34 -14.15
CA GLU A 311 14.15 24.89 -15.09
C GLU A 311 13.41 25.80 -16.06
N ARG A 312 13.79 27.09 -16.07
CA ARG A 312 13.20 28.11 -16.95
C ARG A 312 13.53 27.72 -18.39
N GLY A 313 12.60 27.06 -19.06
CA GLY A 313 12.75 26.65 -20.47
C GLY A 313 11.94 25.42 -20.87
N CYS A 314 11.60 24.55 -19.96
CA CYS A 314 10.72 23.43 -20.25
C CYS A 314 9.34 23.71 -19.62
N GLN A 315 8.30 23.91 -20.45
CA GLN A 315 6.93 24.05 -19.96
C GLN A 315 6.52 22.70 -19.34
N ARG A 316 6.74 22.54 -18.02
CA ARG A 316 6.08 21.47 -17.27
C ARG A 316 4.58 21.77 -17.34
N GLN A 317 3.82 20.89 -17.94
CA GLN A 317 2.40 20.90 -17.68
C GLN A 317 2.22 20.48 -16.20
N PRO A 318 1.70 21.36 -15.33
CA PRO A 318 1.44 20.97 -13.95
C PRO A 318 0.42 19.83 -13.94
N MET A 319 0.56 18.91 -12.99
CA MET A 319 -0.45 17.85 -12.75
C MET A 319 -1.87 18.42 -12.51
N ASP A 320 -1.99 19.74 -12.36
CA ASP A 320 -3.23 20.47 -12.06
C ASP A 320 -4.15 20.71 -13.27
N ARG A 321 -3.68 20.43 -14.50
CA ARG A 321 -4.49 20.64 -15.72
C ARG A 321 -5.06 19.32 -16.22
N ILE A 322 -6.06 18.83 -15.51
CA ILE A 322 -7.04 17.90 -16.07
C ILE A 322 -8.25 18.77 -16.43
N GLY A 323 -8.35 19.16 -17.70
CA GLY A 323 -9.53 19.75 -18.32
C GLY A 323 -10.54 18.67 -18.66
#